data_70ef1078be9c411b76f478311c35eddc
#
_entry.id   70ef1078be9c411b76f478311c35eddc
#
_cell.length_a   1.000
_cell.length_b   1.000
_cell.length_c   1.000
_cell.angle_alpha   90.00
_cell.angle_beta   90.00
_cell.angle_gamma   90.00
#
_symmetry.space_group_name_H-M   'P 1'
#
loop_
_entity.id
_entity.type
_entity.pdbx_description
1 polymer ?
#
loop_
_entity_poly.entity_id
_entity_poly.type
_entity_poly.pdbx_seq_one_letter_code
_entity_poly.pdbx_strand_id
1 'polypeptide(L)'
;ADRLTRYLTKAMRESKLHTSWTSPDEDYESAVIEFATACLTTPDVGAALDAFTELTFPSVRANILGQKLIQLTMPGVPDLYQGCEVVDLSLVDPDNRRPIDYYRRSGVLTALDMNPPADLDAEKLLVTSRALLLRRDHPEAFRGPDADYRSVSLNTGHAVVFERGYRDSETPVAITVATRVQSGLNEEGWGDAELVLPSLRFRDVLTGREYPG
;
A
#
# COMPACT_ATOMS: atom_id res chain seq x y z
N ALA A 1 20.78 12.81 -1.45
CA ALA A 1 20.86 14.24 -1.11
C ALA A 1 19.94 15.09 -2.00
N ASP A 2 20.12 15.16 -3.34
CA ASP A 2 19.40 16.09 -4.25
C ASP A 2 17.87 16.05 -4.17
N ARG A 3 17.27 14.86 -4.04
CA ARG A 3 15.82 14.71 -3.88
C ARG A 3 15.33 15.37 -2.59
N LEU A 4 16.04 15.13 -1.49
CA LEU A 4 15.72 15.73 -0.19
C LEU A 4 15.89 17.24 -0.20
N THR A 5 16.97 17.75 -0.77
CA THR A 5 17.21 19.20 -0.89
C THR A 5 16.08 19.90 -1.65
N ARG A 6 15.69 19.38 -2.82
CA ARG A 6 14.57 19.95 -3.59
C ARG A 6 13.23 19.89 -2.85
N TYR A 7 12.98 18.79 -2.16
CA TYR A 7 11.79 18.65 -1.33
C TYR A 7 11.78 19.68 -0.18
N LEU A 8 12.89 19.81 0.57
CA LEU A 8 12.98 20.75 1.69
C LEU A 8 12.80 22.19 1.24
N THR A 9 13.47 22.60 0.15
CA THR A 9 13.30 23.95 -0.41
C THR A 9 11.83 24.24 -0.74
N LYS A 10 11.17 23.31 -1.42
CA LYS A 10 9.73 23.45 -1.73
C LYS A 10 8.89 23.51 -0.46
N ALA A 11 9.08 22.57 0.46
CA ALA A 11 8.28 22.49 1.69
C ALA A 11 8.42 23.76 2.55
N MET A 12 9.63 24.27 2.71
CA MET A 12 9.89 25.50 3.45
C MET A 12 9.21 26.70 2.81
N ARG A 13 9.37 26.89 1.49
CA ARG A 13 8.80 28.04 0.76
C ARG A 13 7.27 27.99 0.66
N GLU A 14 6.67 26.80 0.56
CA GLU A 14 5.21 26.64 0.52
C GLU A 14 4.56 26.77 1.89
N SER A 15 5.26 26.42 2.96
CA SER A 15 4.79 26.65 4.34
C SER A 15 4.64 28.12 4.69
N LYS A 16 5.44 29.01 4.06
CA LYS A 16 5.44 30.46 4.25
C LYS A 16 5.66 30.92 5.71
N LEU A 17 6.32 30.09 6.52
CA LEU A 17 6.57 30.41 7.92
C LEU A 17 7.81 31.29 8.09
N HIS A 18 8.92 30.92 7.47
CA HIS A 18 10.22 31.63 7.59
C HIS A 18 10.74 32.09 6.22
N THR A 19 10.36 31.43 5.17
CA THR A 19 10.76 31.70 3.79
C THR A 19 9.57 31.52 2.85
N SER A 20 9.63 32.08 1.66
CA SER A 20 8.57 31.89 0.64
C SER A 20 9.16 32.04 -0.77
N TRP A 21 8.38 31.67 -1.80
CA TRP A 21 8.77 31.87 -3.20
C TRP A 21 8.99 33.34 -3.58
N THR A 22 8.28 34.27 -2.93
CA THR A 22 8.34 35.70 -3.20
C THR A 22 9.29 36.46 -2.27
N SER A 23 9.70 35.84 -1.16
CA SER A 23 10.62 36.41 -0.18
C SER A 23 11.45 35.26 0.43
N PRO A 24 12.45 34.75 -0.31
CA PRO A 24 13.29 33.67 0.19
C PRO A 24 14.23 34.16 1.30
N ASP A 25 14.38 33.32 2.34
CA ASP A 25 15.41 33.45 3.37
C ASP A 25 16.46 32.36 3.11
N GLU A 26 17.51 32.73 2.36
CA GLU A 26 18.53 31.80 1.91
C GLU A 26 19.38 31.25 3.09
N ASP A 27 19.60 32.04 4.13
CA ASP A 27 20.35 31.62 5.31
C ASP A 27 19.58 30.53 6.08
N TYR A 28 18.29 30.74 6.28
CA TYR A 28 17.41 29.73 6.90
C TYR A 28 17.35 28.45 6.07
N GLU A 29 17.13 28.59 4.75
CA GLU A 29 17.03 27.44 3.84
C GLU A 29 18.32 26.62 3.84
N SER A 30 19.47 27.29 3.77
CA SER A 30 20.80 26.66 3.80
C SER A 30 21.03 25.90 5.10
N ALA A 31 20.73 26.51 6.24
CA ALA A 31 20.89 25.88 7.55
C ALA A 31 20.07 24.59 7.69
N VAL A 32 18.81 24.58 7.22
CA VAL A 32 17.95 23.39 7.24
C VAL A 32 18.47 22.29 6.31
N ILE A 33 18.92 22.66 5.11
CA ILE A 33 19.48 21.72 4.13
C ILE A 33 20.79 21.11 4.62
N GLU A 34 21.67 21.92 5.20
CA GLU A 34 22.92 21.45 5.80
C GLU A 34 22.68 20.48 6.94
N PHE A 35 21.75 20.80 7.85
CA PHE A 35 21.36 19.90 8.93
C PHE A 35 20.84 18.56 8.39
N ALA A 36 19.90 18.60 7.46
CA ALA A 36 19.30 17.38 6.87
C ALA A 36 20.35 16.54 6.13
N THR A 37 21.29 17.18 5.42
CA THR A 37 22.38 16.50 4.73
C THR A 37 23.36 15.88 5.73
N ALA A 38 23.68 16.59 6.80
CA ALA A 38 24.52 16.06 7.88
C ALA A 38 23.88 14.82 8.53
N CYS A 39 22.57 14.81 8.76
CA CYS A 39 21.85 13.63 9.24
C CYS A 39 22.01 12.41 8.30
N LEU A 40 21.95 12.62 6.97
CA LEU A 40 22.11 11.53 6.00
C LEU A 40 23.55 10.99 5.90
N THR A 41 24.56 11.81 6.27
CA THR A 41 25.97 11.46 6.13
C THR A 41 26.64 11.07 7.44
N THR A 42 25.96 11.24 8.57
CA THR A 42 26.48 10.86 9.90
C THR A 42 26.29 9.35 10.11
N PRO A 43 27.36 8.55 10.31
CA PRO A 43 27.26 7.09 10.40
C PRO A 43 26.33 6.58 11.49
N ASP A 44 26.35 7.19 12.68
CA ASP A 44 25.51 6.77 13.81
C ASP A 44 24.01 7.01 13.53
N VAL A 45 23.67 8.11 12.83
CA VAL A 45 22.29 8.39 12.40
C VAL A 45 21.87 7.38 11.34
N GLY A 46 22.74 7.09 10.36
CA GLY A 46 22.50 6.06 9.35
C GLY A 46 22.23 4.69 9.98
N ALA A 47 23.09 4.26 10.90
CA ALA A 47 22.92 2.99 11.61
C ALA A 47 21.60 2.92 12.41
N ALA A 48 21.20 4.02 13.06
CA ALA A 48 19.94 4.10 13.79
C ALA A 48 18.72 4.01 12.86
N LEU A 49 18.77 4.67 11.69
CA LEU A 49 17.73 4.61 10.67
C LEU A 49 17.60 3.20 10.05
N ASP A 50 18.74 2.54 9.78
CA ASP A 50 18.75 1.17 9.26
C ASP A 50 18.14 0.20 10.27
N ALA A 51 18.56 0.27 11.54
CA ALA A 51 18.00 -0.56 12.61
C ALA A 51 16.49 -0.33 12.79
N PHE A 52 16.03 0.92 12.73
CA PHE A 52 14.59 1.25 12.79
C PHE A 52 13.84 0.69 11.58
N THR A 53 14.43 0.79 10.39
CA THR A 53 13.83 0.26 9.16
C THR A 53 13.70 -1.26 9.21
N GLU A 54 14.74 -1.96 9.67
CA GLU A 54 14.70 -3.42 9.85
C GLU A 54 13.63 -3.84 10.87
N LEU A 55 13.59 -3.16 12.02
CA LEU A 55 12.61 -3.43 13.07
C LEU A 55 11.16 -3.25 12.59
N THR A 56 10.91 -2.22 11.80
CA THR A 56 9.55 -1.87 11.36
C THR A 56 9.14 -2.55 10.05
N PHE A 57 10.08 -3.16 9.31
CA PHE A 57 9.83 -3.72 7.98
C PHE A 57 8.63 -4.69 7.90
N PRO A 58 8.42 -5.63 8.85
CA PRO A 58 7.26 -6.52 8.80
C PRO A 58 5.94 -5.76 8.83
N SER A 59 5.85 -4.73 9.68
CA SER A 59 4.67 -3.86 9.79
C SER A 59 4.47 -2.98 8.56
N VAL A 60 5.56 -2.45 8.01
CA VAL A 60 5.55 -1.67 6.77
C VAL A 60 5.06 -2.52 5.60
N ARG A 61 5.56 -3.75 5.45
CA ARG A 61 5.13 -4.70 4.42
C ARG A 61 3.63 -5.02 4.54
N ALA A 62 3.16 -5.37 5.74
CA ALA A 62 1.75 -5.68 5.97
C ALA A 62 0.84 -4.47 5.64
N ASN A 63 1.25 -3.26 6.04
CA ASN A 63 0.51 -2.04 5.76
C ASN A 63 0.49 -1.71 4.25
N ILE A 64 1.61 -1.81 3.55
CA ILE A 64 1.69 -1.55 2.10
C ILE A 64 0.75 -2.47 1.33
N LEU A 65 0.79 -3.78 1.62
CA LEU A 65 -0.03 -4.77 0.92
C LEU A 65 -1.51 -4.67 1.32
N GLY A 66 -1.79 -4.56 2.62
CA GLY A 66 -3.15 -4.46 3.14
C GLY A 66 -3.87 -3.19 2.68
N GLN A 67 -3.21 -2.03 2.75
CA GLN A 67 -3.77 -0.76 2.25
C GLN A 67 -4.05 -0.81 0.74
N LYS A 68 -3.13 -1.38 -0.05
CA LYS A 68 -3.33 -1.54 -1.49
C LYS A 68 -4.51 -2.47 -1.79
N LEU A 69 -4.63 -3.58 -1.08
CA LEU A 69 -5.75 -4.50 -1.24
C LEU A 69 -7.09 -3.82 -0.89
N ILE A 70 -7.16 -3.13 0.25
CA ILE A 70 -8.36 -2.38 0.66
C ILE A 70 -8.69 -1.30 -0.37
N GLN A 71 -7.72 -0.47 -0.79
CA GLN A 71 -7.92 0.58 -1.79
C GLN A 71 -8.57 0.05 -3.07
N LEU A 72 -8.17 -1.12 -3.51
CA LEU A 72 -8.62 -1.70 -4.78
C LEU A 72 -9.94 -2.48 -4.66
N THR A 73 -10.35 -2.87 -3.46
CA THR A 73 -11.55 -3.70 -3.27
C THR A 73 -12.69 -2.99 -2.54
N MET A 74 -12.43 -1.90 -1.82
CA MET A 74 -13.45 -1.09 -1.15
C MET A 74 -14.40 -0.41 -2.15
N PRO A 75 -15.54 0.15 -1.68
CA PRO A 75 -16.42 0.98 -2.51
C PRO A 75 -15.69 2.20 -3.09
N GLY A 76 -16.08 2.59 -4.30
CA GLY A 76 -15.54 3.73 -5.02
C GLY A 76 -14.70 3.33 -6.24
N VAL A 77 -14.11 4.34 -6.86
CA VAL A 77 -13.19 4.19 -8.00
C VAL A 77 -11.77 4.32 -7.50
N PRO A 78 -10.98 3.23 -7.52
CA PRO A 78 -9.60 3.28 -7.04
C PRO A 78 -8.74 4.11 -7.99
N ASP A 79 -7.99 5.06 -7.43
CA ASP A 79 -6.96 5.79 -8.15
C ASP A 79 -5.62 5.09 -8.00
N LEU A 80 -4.97 4.82 -9.13
CA LEU A 80 -3.62 4.28 -9.21
C LEU A 80 -2.75 5.28 -9.95
N TYR A 81 -2.15 6.19 -9.20
CA TYR A 81 -1.17 7.10 -9.80
C TYR A 81 0.01 6.31 -10.37
N GLN A 82 0.55 6.81 -11.49
CA GLN A 82 1.68 6.16 -12.18
C GLN A 82 2.83 5.86 -11.21
N GLY A 83 3.28 4.63 -11.19
CA GLY A 83 4.34 4.19 -10.31
C GLY A 83 3.87 3.50 -9.04
N CYS A 84 2.63 3.75 -8.58
CA CYS A 84 2.11 3.25 -7.32
C CYS A 84 1.62 1.79 -7.36
N GLU A 85 1.73 1.11 -8.48
CA GLU A 85 1.48 -0.33 -8.62
C GLU A 85 2.53 -1.21 -7.93
N VAL A 86 3.74 -0.67 -7.72
CA VAL A 86 4.80 -1.22 -6.87
C VAL A 86 5.06 -0.29 -5.69
N VAL A 87 6.06 -0.58 -4.86
CA VAL A 87 6.45 0.34 -3.77
C VAL A 87 6.97 1.65 -4.37
N ASP A 88 6.38 2.75 -3.95
CA ASP A 88 6.80 4.09 -4.34
C ASP A 88 7.17 4.89 -3.09
N LEU A 89 8.45 5.19 -2.95
CA LEU A 89 9.03 6.02 -1.90
C LEU A 89 9.37 7.42 -2.43
N SER A 90 8.60 7.90 -3.40
CA SER A 90 8.71 9.27 -3.88
C SER A 90 8.26 10.24 -2.79
N LEU A 91 8.95 11.37 -2.74
CA LEU A 91 8.49 12.55 -2.03
C LEU A 91 7.36 13.20 -2.83
N VAL A 92 6.76 14.27 -2.29
CA VAL A 92 5.73 15.00 -3.00
C VAL A 92 6.27 15.66 -4.28
N ASP A 93 5.37 16.18 -5.10
CA ASP A 93 5.68 16.88 -6.35
C ASP A 93 6.89 17.84 -6.23
N PRO A 94 7.84 17.82 -7.16
CA PRO A 94 7.84 17.09 -8.44
C PRO A 94 8.47 15.68 -8.39
N ASP A 95 8.93 15.19 -7.25
CA ASP A 95 9.66 13.92 -7.13
C ASP A 95 8.82 12.70 -7.57
N ASN A 96 7.52 12.72 -7.34
CA ASN A 96 6.58 11.68 -7.75
C ASN A 96 6.24 11.69 -9.27
N ARG A 97 6.78 12.63 -10.03
CA ARG A 97 6.61 12.75 -11.50
C ARG A 97 7.79 12.19 -12.30
N ARG A 98 8.68 11.44 -11.66
CA ARG A 98 9.81 10.80 -12.36
C ARG A 98 9.32 9.78 -13.38
N PRO A 99 10.06 9.57 -14.48
CA PRO A 99 9.73 8.54 -15.47
C PRO A 99 9.64 7.15 -14.85
N ILE A 100 8.67 6.37 -15.31
CA ILE A 100 8.40 5.02 -14.83
C ILE A 100 8.90 3.99 -15.84
N ASP A 101 9.64 2.99 -15.36
CA ASP A 101 10.08 1.86 -16.18
C ASP A 101 8.94 0.82 -16.30
N TYR A 102 8.04 1.05 -17.23
CA TYR A 102 6.94 0.12 -17.52
C TYR A 102 7.41 -1.19 -18.13
N TYR A 103 8.57 -1.19 -18.84
CA TYR A 103 9.10 -2.42 -19.41
C TYR A 103 9.51 -3.41 -18.31
N ARG A 104 10.27 -2.95 -17.31
CA ARG A 104 10.62 -3.75 -16.13
C ARG A 104 9.36 -4.28 -15.44
N ARG A 105 8.37 -3.45 -15.23
CA ARG A 105 7.11 -3.83 -14.54
C ARG A 105 6.31 -4.87 -15.31
N SER A 106 6.23 -4.74 -16.63
CA SER A 106 5.60 -5.74 -17.47
C SER A 106 6.32 -7.09 -17.39
N GLY A 107 7.65 -7.08 -17.32
CA GLY A 107 8.45 -8.29 -17.12
C GLY A 107 8.16 -8.96 -15.77
N VAL A 108 8.10 -8.19 -14.69
CA VAL A 108 7.73 -8.71 -13.35
C VAL A 108 6.30 -9.26 -13.37
N LEU A 109 5.35 -8.56 -13.96
CA LEU A 109 3.96 -9.00 -14.05
C LEU A 109 3.84 -10.34 -14.80
N THR A 110 4.54 -10.49 -15.91
CA THR A 110 4.58 -11.75 -16.67
C THR A 110 5.20 -12.89 -15.83
N ALA A 111 6.26 -12.60 -15.07
CA ALA A 111 6.90 -13.58 -14.22
C ALA A 111 5.98 -14.08 -13.09
N LEU A 112 5.09 -13.24 -12.57
CA LEU A 112 4.12 -13.58 -11.52
C LEU A 112 3.06 -14.61 -11.94
N ASP A 113 2.89 -14.85 -13.24
CA ASP A 113 2.00 -15.92 -13.71
C ASP A 113 2.63 -17.32 -13.56
N MET A 114 3.96 -17.40 -13.41
CA MET A 114 4.70 -18.65 -13.35
C MET A 114 5.46 -18.86 -12.04
N ASN A 115 5.72 -17.79 -11.30
CA ASN A 115 6.59 -17.83 -10.12
C ASN A 115 5.96 -17.04 -8.95
N PRO A 116 6.27 -17.40 -7.70
CA PRO A 116 5.93 -16.57 -6.55
C PRO A 116 6.65 -15.21 -6.63
N PRO A 117 6.10 -14.16 -5.98
CA PRO A 117 6.74 -12.86 -5.94
C PRO A 117 8.12 -12.95 -5.25
N ALA A 118 9.12 -12.29 -5.85
CA ALA A 118 10.50 -12.35 -5.40
C ALA A 118 10.83 -11.31 -4.31
N ASP A 119 10.09 -10.20 -4.29
CA ASP A 119 10.30 -9.07 -3.38
C ASP A 119 8.98 -8.31 -3.13
N LEU A 120 9.03 -7.27 -2.30
CA LEU A 120 7.87 -6.46 -1.94
C LEU A 120 7.27 -5.71 -3.14
N ASP A 121 8.07 -5.33 -4.14
CA ASP A 121 7.58 -4.72 -5.37
C ASP A 121 6.71 -5.71 -6.16
N ALA A 122 7.19 -6.94 -6.29
CA ALA A 122 6.46 -8.03 -6.95
C ALA A 122 5.20 -8.43 -6.16
N GLU A 123 5.27 -8.47 -4.81
CA GLU A 123 4.10 -8.72 -3.96
C GLU A 123 3.02 -7.64 -4.15
N LYS A 124 3.40 -6.37 -4.12
CA LYS A 124 2.47 -5.25 -4.31
C LYS A 124 1.88 -5.26 -5.72
N LEU A 125 2.69 -5.57 -6.75
CA LEU A 125 2.21 -5.70 -8.12
C LEU A 125 1.25 -6.88 -8.27
N LEU A 126 1.49 -8.01 -7.59
CA LEU A 126 0.56 -9.13 -7.53
C LEU A 126 -0.79 -8.71 -6.95
N VAL A 127 -0.79 -8.08 -5.77
CA VAL A 127 -2.01 -7.57 -5.13
C VAL A 127 -2.74 -6.61 -6.06
N THR A 128 -2.01 -5.67 -6.68
CA THR A 128 -2.58 -4.67 -7.59
C THR A 128 -3.23 -5.34 -8.80
N SER A 129 -2.52 -6.23 -9.47
CA SER A 129 -3.01 -6.87 -10.69
C SER A 129 -4.22 -7.78 -10.40
N ARG A 130 -4.14 -8.64 -9.38
CA ARG A 130 -5.21 -9.58 -9.05
C ARG A 130 -6.49 -8.87 -8.58
N ALA A 131 -6.38 -7.82 -7.78
CA ALA A 131 -7.53 -7.03 -7.36
C ALA A 131 -8.18 -6.27 -8.53
N LEU A 132 -7.39 -5.72 -9.46
CA LEU A 132 -7.93 -5.06 -10.65
C LEU A 132 -8.58 -6.06 -11.63
N LEU A 133 -8.00 -7.25 -11.81
CA LEU A 133 -8.59 -8.32 -12.60
C LEU A 133 -9.93 -8.76 -11.99
N LEU A 134 -10.00 -8.96 -10.68
CA LEU A 134 -11.26 -9.30 -9.99
C LEU A 134 -12.35 -8.24 -10.24
N ARG A 135 -11.99 -6.93 -10.15
CA ARG A 135 -12.93 -5.84 -10.46
C ARG A 135 -13.37 -5.82 -11.93
N ARG A 136 -12.46 -6.15 -12.85
CA ARG A 136 -12.75 -6.24 -14.29
C ARG A 136 -13.71 -7.39 -14.59
N ASP A 137 -13.47 -8.53 -13.94
CA ASP A 137 -14.22 -9.76 -14.21
C ASP A 137 -15.60 -9.77 -13.53
N HIS A 138 -15.78 -8.95 -12.48
CA HIS A 138 -17.04 -8.80 -11.73
C HIS A 138 -17.43 -7.33 -11.53
N PRO A 139 -17.55 -6.52 -12.59
CA PRO A 139 -17.70 -5.07 -12.47
C PRO A 139 -18.93 -4.65 -11.67
N GLU A 140 -20.05 -5.38 -11.79
CA GLU A 140 -21.31 -5.08 -11.12
C GLU A 140 -21.25 -5.25 -9.59
N ALA A 141 -20.34 -6.08 -9.08
CA ALA A 141 -20.12 -6.25 -7.64
C ALA A 141 -19.33 -5.08 -7.01
N PHE A 142 -18.64 -4.27 -7.84
CA PHE A 142 -17.78 -3.20 -7.37
C PHE A 142 -18.28 -1.80 -7.72
N ARG A 143 -19.17 -1.65 -8.69
CA ARG A 143 -19.67 -0.36 -9.17
C ARG A 143 -21.14 -0.45 -9.60
N GLY A 144 -21.80 0.71 -9.61
CA GLY A 144 -23.20 0.82 -10.02
C GLY A 144 -24.16 0.66 -8.85
N PRO A 145 -25.47 0.80 -9.13
CA PRO A 145 -26.51 0.82 -8.09
C PRO A 145 -26.73 -0.52 -7.38
N ASP A 146 -26.38 -1.61 -8.03
CA ASP A 146 -26.58 -2.96 -7.51
C ASP A 146 -25.35 -3.49 -6.74
N ALA A 147 -24.23 -2.77 -6.80
CA ALA A 147 -23.04 -3.13 -6.04
C ALA A 147 -23.28 -2.98 -4.53
N ASP A 148 -22.87 -4.00 -3.78
CA ASP A 148 -23.00 -4.02 -2.33
C ASP A 148 -21.67 -4.14 -1.61
N TYR A 149 -21.66 -3.64 -0.36
CA TYR A 149 -20.56 -3.71 0.57
C TYR A 149 -21.09 -4.10 1.93
N ARG A 150 -20.54 -5.17 2.50
CA ARG A 150 -20.86 -5.62 3.85
C ARG A 150 -19.59 -5.77 4.68
N SER A 151 -19.56 -5.13 5.83
CA SER A 151 -18.48 -5.35 6.79
C SER A 151 -18.64 -6.71 7.47
N VAL A 152 -17.53 -7.42 7.67
CA VAL A 152 -17.51 -8.68 8.40
C VAL A 152 -16.75 -8.45 9.71
N SER A 153 -17.41 -8.76 10.83
CA SER A 153 -16.78 -8.67 12.15
C SER A 153 -15.99 -9.95 12.45
N LEU A 154 -14.80 -9.76 13.00
CA LEU A 154 -13.99 -10.86 13.55
C LEU A 154 -13.83 -10.68 15.04
N ASN A 155 -13.48 -11.76 15.74
CA ASN A 155 -13.11 -11.77 17.17
C ASN A 155 -11.68 -11.26 17.42
N THR A 156 -11.07 -10.57 16.46
CA THR A 156 -9.74 -9.97 16.57
C THR A 156 -9.70 -8.57 15.99
N GLY A 157 -8.84 -7.71 16.55
CA GLY A 157 -8.51 -6.38 16.00
C GLY A 157 -7.45 -6.38 14.90
N HIS A 158 -6.88 -7.55 14.57
CA HIS A 158 -5.72 -7.66 13.67
C HIS A 158 -6.06 -7.82 12.19
N ALA A 159 -7.35 -7.79 11.83
CA ALA A 159 -7.77 -7.79 10.43
C ALA A 159 -8.91 -6.80 10.16
N VAL A 160 -8.97 -6.33 8.92
CA VAL A 160 -10.13 -5.68 8.32
C VAL A 160 -10.72 -6.67 7.32
N VAL A 161 -12.01 -6.99 7.47
CA VAL A 161 -12.71 -7.92 6.59
C VAL A 161 -14.00 -7.31 6.07
N PHE A 162 -14.24 -7.46 4.79
CA PHE A 162 -15.49 -7.05 4.16
C PHE A 162 -15.77 -7.84 2.89
N GLU A 163 -17.03 -7.84 2.50
CA GLU A 163 -17.55 -8.49 1.31
C GLU A 163 -17.90 -7.48 0.23
N ARG A 164 -17.75 -7.91 -1.00
CA ARG A 164 -18.30 -7.28 -2.19
C ARG A 164 -19.26 -8.25 -2.87
N GLY A 165 -20.38 -7.77 -3.34
CA GLY A 165 -21.39 -8.59 -3.98
C GLY A 165 -22.50 -7.76 -4.59
N TYR A 166 -23.69 -8.35 -4.66
CA TYR A 166 -24.89 -7.71 -5.18
C TYR A 166 -25.87 -7.41 -4.05
N ARG A 167 -26.59 -6.30 -4.16
CA ARG A 167 -27.54 -5.82 -3.14
C ARG A 167 -28.61 -6.85 -2.76
N ASP A 168 -29.12 -7.58 -3.74
CA ASP A 168 -30.20 -8.54 -3.56
C ASP A 168 -29.70 -10.00 -3.40
N SER A 169 -28.38 -10.16 -3.11
CA SER A 169 -27.75 -11.46 -2.92
C SER A 169 -27.02 -11.53 -1.58
N GLU A 170 -27.27 -12.55 -0.81
CA GLU A 170 -26.48 -12.85 0.41
C GLU A 170 -25.12 -13.48 0.08
N THR A 171 -24.95 -13.94 -1.16
CA THR A 171 -23.71 -14.58 -1.62
C THR A 171 -22.68 -13.51 -2.02
N PRO A 172 -21.53 -13.44 -1.36
CA PRO A 172 -20.48 -12.53 -1.77
C PRO A 172 -19.80 -12.99 -3.06
N VAL A 173 -19.43 -12.03 -3.91
CA VAL A 173 -18.56 -12.25 -5.08
C VAL A 173 -17.11 -12.28 -4.65
N ALA A 174 -16.75 -11.45 -3.68
CA ALA A 174 -15.40 -11.37 -3.14
C ALA A 174 -15.41 -11.06 -1.65
N ILE A 175 -14.47 -11.66 -0.93
CA ILE A 175 -14.19 -11.36 0.47
C ILE A 175 -12.76 -10.83 0.54
N THR A 176 -12.61 -9.63 1.09
CA THR A 176 -11.30 -9.00 1.32
C THR A 176 -10.91 -9.20 2.78
N VAL A 177 -9.70 -9.72 2.99
CA VAL A 177 -9.10 -9.88 4.32
C VAL A 177 -7.75 -9.18 4.29
N ALA A 178 -7.60 -8.11 5.07
CA ALA A 178 -6.36 -7.34 5.16
C ALA A 178 -5.88 -7.28 6.60
N THR A 179 -4.63 -7.63 6.83
CA THR A 179 -3.98 -7.53 8.14
C THR A 179 -3.83 -6.07 8.56
N ARG A 180 -4.05 -5.78 9.83
CA ARG A 180 -3.80 -4.48 10.46
C ARG A 180 -3.15 -4.67 11.84
N VAL A 181 -2.58 -3.59 12.37
CA VAL A 181 -1.92 -3.58 13.70
C VAL A 181 -0.90 -4.73 13.81
N GLN A 182 0.00 -4.82 12.82
CA GLN A 182 0.96 -5.92 12.70
C GLN A 182 1.89 -6.04 13.92
N SER A 183 2.24 -4.93 14.57
CA SER A 183 3.07 -4.97 15.79
C SER A 183 2.38 -5.74 16.93
N GLY A 184 1.10 -5.44 17.19
CA GLY A 184 0.31 -6.19 18.16
C GLY A 184 0.13 -7.66 17.75
N LEU A 185 -0.11 -7.92 16.45
CA LEU A 185 -0.20 -9.29 15.95
C LEU A 185 1.09 -10.11 16.16
N ASN A 186 2.27 -9.47 16.05
CA ASN A 186 3.55 -10.13 16.31
C ASN A 186 3.71 -10.53 17.78
N GLU A 187 3.12 -9.77 18.71
CA GLU A 187 3.17 -10.03 20.15
C GLU A 187 2.09 -11.03 20.60
N GLU A 188 0.86 -10.84 20.14
CA GLU A 188 -0.32 -11.58 20.61
C GLU A 188 -0.65 -12.81 19.74
N GLY A 189 -0.17 -12.84 18.47
CA GLY A 189 -0.56 -13.85 17.48
C GLY A 189 -2.01 -13.69 17.03
N TRP A 190 -2.47 -14.63 16.21
CA TRP A 190 -3.87 -14.68 15.76
C TRP A 190 -4.83 -15.23 16.82
N GLY A 191 -4.30 -15.91 17.86
CA GLY A 191 -5.11 -16.56 18.87
C GLY A 191 -6.10 -17.57 18.25
N ASP A 192 -7.36 -17.43 18.64
CA ASP A 192 -8.50 -18.19 18.13
C ASP A 192 -9.31 -17.41 17.05
N ALA A 193 -8.64 -16.50 16.34
CA ALA A 193 -9.28 -15.71 15.27
C ALA A 193 -9.78 -16.63 14.15
N GLU A 194 -11.07 -16.54 13.87
CA GLU A 194 -11.74 -17.38 12.87
C GLU A 194 -12.57 -16.50 11.92
N LEU A 195 -12.44 -16.74 10.64
CA LEU A 195 -13.32 -16.22 9.61
C LEU A 195 -14.20 -17.35 9.07
N VAL A 196 -15.46 -17.32 9.42
CA VAL A 196 -16.44 -18.26 8.89
C VAL A 196 -16.82 -17.82 7.47
N LEU A 197 -16.48 -18.64 6.49
CA LEU A 197 -16.87 -18.43 5.10
C LEU A 197 -18.27 -19.02 4.86
N PRO A 198 -19.07 -18.41 3.98
CA PRO A 198 -20.32 -19.05 3.50
C PRO A 198 -20.04 -20.45 2.94
N SER A 199 -21.05 -21.35 3.00
CA SER A 199 -20.95 -22.72 2.47
C SER A 199 -20.86 -22.75 0.94
N LEU A 200 -19.79 -22.17 0.40
CA LEU A 200 -19.49 -22.03 -1.01
C LEU A 200 -18.01 -22.31 -1.24
N ARG A 201 -17.66 -22.70 -2.46
CA ARG A 201 -16.25 -22.83 -2.83
C ARG A 201 -15.65 -21.45 -3.08
N PHE A 202 -14.58 -21.14 -2.38
CA PHE A 202 -13.77 -19.92 -2.58
C PHE A 202 -12.39 -20.25 -3.10
N ARG A 203 -11.83 -19.31 -3.84
CA ARG A 203 -10.42 -19.31 -4.25
C ARG A 203 -9.76 -18.01 -3.82
N ASP A 204 -8.65 -18.13 -3.12
CA ASP A 204 -7.76 -16.99 -2.86
C ASP A 204 -7.06 -16.59 -4.17
N VAL A 205 -7.37 -15.41 -4.66
CA VAL A 205 -6.83 -14.91 -5.94
C VAL A 205 -5.35 -14.52 -5.88
N LEU A 206 -4.79 -14.35 -4.67
CA LEU A 206 -3.39 -13.99 -4.48
C LEU A 206 -2.50 -15.24 -4.45
N THR A 207 -2.95 -16.32 -3.82
CA THR A 207 -2.16 -17.55 -3.63
C THR A 207 -2.62 -18.70 -4.51
N GLY A 208 -3.83 -18.62 -5.07
CA GLY A 208 -4.47 -19.69 -5.80
C GLY A 208 -5.06 -20.79 -4.92
N ARG A 209 -4.95 -20.69 -3.58
CA ARG A 209 -5.50 -21.68 -2.65
C ARG A 209 -7.02 -21.76 -2.76
N GLU A 210 -7.54 -22.98 -2.75
CA GLU A 210 -8.97 -23.24 -2.75
C GLU A 210 -9.46 -23.61 -1.35
N TYR A 211 -10.64 -23.12 -1.02
CA TYR A 211 -11.39 -23.41 0.19
C TYR A 211 -12.68 -24.10 -0.22
N PRO A 212 -12.90 -25.37 0.18
CA PRO A 212 -14.15 -26.07 -0.07
C PRO A 212 -15.29 -25.38 0.68
N GLY A 213 -16.50 -25.47 0.15
CA GLY A 213 -17.71 -25.03 0.84
C GLY A 213 -18.14 -26.01 1.91
#